data_946288ba3ea27ef8bf921c63125f65fd
#
_entry.id   946288ba3ea27ef8bf921c63125f65fd
#
_cell.length_a   1.000
_cell.length_b   1.000
_cell.length_c   1.000
_cell.angle_alpha   90.00
_cell.angle_beta   90.00
_cell.angle_gamma   90.00
#
_symmetry.space_group_name_H-M   'P 1'
#
loop_
_entity.id
_entity.type
_entity.pdbx_description
1 polymer ?
#
loop_
_entity_poly.entity_id
_entity_poly.type
_entity_poly.pdbx_seq_one_letter_code
_entity_poly.pdbx_strand_id
1 'polypeptide(L)'
;MADARSYTGSCFCGAVQFVVTGEPVAMGYCHCESCRQWSAGPVNAFTLWKPDAMRITRGAENIGTYKKTPNSFRKWCKTCGGHIFTEHPGMGLTDVYAAVIPGLQFKPGVHVNYQETALRIKDGLPKLKDFPKDFGGSGEMVAE
;
A
#
# COMPACT_ATOMS: atom_id res chain seq x y z
N MET A 1 -0.14 0.89 30.22
CA MET A 1 -0.09 0.35 28.86
C MET A 1 -0.50 1.44 27.90
N ALA A 2 0.33 1.76 26.94
CA ALA A 2 -0.03 2.78 25.96
C ALA A 2 -1.10 2.23 25.00
N ASP A 3 -2.12 3.01 24.74
CA ASP A 3 -3.12 2.65 23.74
C ASP A 3 -2.49 2.68 22.36
N ALA A 4 -2.85 1.70 21.53
CA ALA A 4 -2.42 1.71 20.16
C ALA A 4 -3.05 2.89 19.44
N ARG A 5 -2.26 3.58 18.59
CA ARG A 5 -2.78 4.67 17.78
C ARG A 5 -3.73 4.12 16.74
N SER A 6 -4.76 4.90 16.43
CA SER A 6 -5.71 4.59 15.38
C SER A 6 -5.76 5.76 14.40
N TYR A 7 -5.87 5.42 13.13
CA TYR A 7 -5.95 6.39 12.04
C TYR A 7 -7.18 6.07 11.20
N THR A 8 -8.00 7.08 10.94
CA THR A 8 -9.15 6.93 10.05
C THR A 8 -8.74 7.18 8.61
N GLY A 9 -9.38 6.46 7.72
CA GLY A 9 -9.19 6.64 6.30
C GLY A 9 -10.50 6.50 5.54
N SER A 10 -10.47 6.90 4.27
CA SER A 10 -11.65 6.79 3.42
C SER A 10 -11.27 6.78 1.96
N CYS A 11 -12.18 6.28 1.11
CA CYS A 11 -12.07 6.49 -0.33
C CYS A 11 -12.32 7.97 -0.67
N PHE A 12 -12.14 8.31 -1.92
CA PHE A 12 -12.26 9.69 -2.39
C PHE A 12 -13.62 10.31 -2.08
N CYS A 13 -14.73 9.58 -2.27
CA CYS A 13 -16.07 10.11 -2.03
C CYS A 13 -16.56 9.92 -0.60
N GLY A 14 -15.85 9.17 0.23
CA GLY A 14 -16.25 8.89 1.61
C GLY A 14 -17.25 7.76 1.80
N ALA A 15 -17.69 7.11 0.72
CA ALA A 15 -18.65 5.99 0.83
C ALA A 15 -18.04 4.79 1.55
N VAL A 16 -16.73 4.59 1.45
CA VAL A 16 -15.98 3.56 2.17
C VAL A 16 -15.12 4.24 3.22
N GLN A 17 -15.26 3.83 4.47
CA GLN A 17 -14.47 4.36 5.58
C GLN A 17 -13.86 3.21 6.35
N PHE A 18 -12.67 3.43 6.92
CA PHE A 18 -11.94 2.40 7.65
C PHE A 18 -11.08 3.01 8.75
N VAL A 19 -10.60 2.14 9.61
CA VAL A 19 -9.64 2.48 10.66
C VAL A 19 -8.47 1.51 10.55
N VAL A 20 -7.25 2.01 10.66
CA VAL A 20 -6.05 1.19 10.85
C VAL A 20 -5.51 1.48 12.25
N THR A 21 -5.06 0.44 12.96
CA THR A 21 -4.62 0.54 14.35
C THR A 21 -3.20 0.03 14.49
N GLY A 22 -2.41 0.74 15.28
CA GLY A 22 -1.01 0.42 15.55
C GLY A 22 -0.08 1.11 14.58
N GLU A 23 1.03 0.46 14.28
CA GLU A 23 2.04 0.98 13.36
C GLU A 23 2.10 0.10 12.11
N PRO A 24 2.34 0.68 10.94
CA PRO A 24 2.55 -0.14 9.74
C PRO A 24 3.82 -0.98 9.89
N VAL A 25 3.79 -2.16 9.28
CA VAL A 25 4.96 -3.04 9.23
C VAL A 25 6.08 -2.40 8.41
N ALA A 26 5.71 -1.69 7.35
CA ALA A 26 6.65 -0.98 6.49
C ALA A 26 5.91 0.09 5.70
N MET A 27 6.64 1.12 5.30
CA MET A 27 6.17 2.16 4.40
C MET A 27 7.23 2.42 3.34
N GLY A 28 6.81 2.71 2.13
CA GLY A 28 7.74 2.99 1.06
C GLY A 28 7.05 3.29 -0.25
N TYR A 29 7.84 3.17 -1.32
CA TYR A 29 7.36 3.39 -2.69
C TYR A 29 7.51 2.12 -3.51
N CYS A 30 6.48 1.75 -4.23
CA CYS A 30 6.52 0.64 -5.18
C CYS A 30 6.50 1.19 -6.61
N HIS A 31 7.48 0.77 -7.40
CA HIS A 31 7.65 1.23 -8.77
C HIS A 31 7.20 0.20 -9.81
N CYS A 32 6.63 -0.92 -9.41
CA CYS A 32 6.30 -1.99 -10.35
C CYS A 32 5.26 -1.54 -11.38
N GLU A 33 5.38 -2.08 -12.58
CA GLU A 33 4.47 -1.77 -13.68
C GLU A 33 3.01 -2.05 -13.31
N SER A 34 2.76 -3.15 -12.61
CA SER A 34 1.43 -3.55 -12.19
C SER A 34 0.77 -2.48 -11.31
N CYS A 35 1.51 -1.97 -10.31
CA CYS A 35 1.01 -0.91 -9.43
C CYS A 35 0.80 0.39 -10.18
N ARG A 36 1.72 0.74 -11.08
CA ARG A 36 1.60 1.95 -11.89
C ARG A 36 0.38 1.91 -12.80
N GLN A 37 0.14 0.78 -13.45
CA GLN A 37 -1.02 0.60 -14.31
C GLN A 37 -2.32 0.64 -13.53
N TRP A 38 -2.36 -0.04 -12.38
CA TRP A 38 -3.56 -0.07 -11.55
C TRP A 38 -3.95 1.31 -11.04
N SER A 39 -3.01 2.05 -10.48
CA SER A 39 -3.29 3.35 -9.89
C SER A 39 -3.16 4.52 -10.85
N ALA A 40 -2.74 4.27 -12.11
CA ALA A 40 -2.55 5.28 -13.14
C ALA A 40 -1.59 6.40 -12.70
N GLY A 41 -0.58 6.04 -11.92
CA GLY A 41 0.44 6.98 -11.45
C GLY A 41 1.84 6.45 -11.67
N PRO A 42 2.86 7.32 -11.59
CA PRO A 42 4.24 6.91 -11.87
C PRO A 42 4.88 6.09 -10.76
N VAL A 43 4.31 6.14 -9.55
CA VAL A 43 4.82 5.44 -8.37
C VAL A 43 3.70 5.38 -7.33
N ASN A 44 3.71 4.33 -6.49
CA ASN A 44 2.75 4.18 -5.40
C ASN A 44 3.42 4.34 -4.05
N ALA A 45 2.82 5.17 -3.19
CA ALA A 45 3.18 5.24 -1.78
C ALA A 45 2.37 4.18 -1.02
N PHE A 46 3.05 3.20 -0.44
CA PHE A 46 2.39 2.09 0.24
C PHE A 46 2.59 2.14 1.75
N THR A 47 1.63 1.58 2.47
CA THR A 47 1.75 1.28 3.89
C THR A 47 1.30 -0.16 4.10
N LEU A 48 2.15 -0.99 4.69
CA LEU A 48 1.85 -2.40 4.90
C LEU A 48 1.41 -2.64 6.34
N TRP A 49 0.32 -3.35 6.49
CA TRP A 49 -0.29 -3.63 7.78
C TRP A 49 -0.60 -5.12 7.92
N LYS A 50 -0.63 -5.61 9.15
CA LYS A 50 -1.22 -6.93 9.39
C LYS A 50 -2.71 -6.84 9.08
N PRO A 51 -3.31 -7.91 8.53
CA PRO A 51 -4.71 -7.85 8.09
C PRO A 51 -5.69 -7.45 9.20
N ASP A 52 -5.45 -7.86 10.42
CA ASP A 52 -6.30 -7.54 11.57
C ASP A 52 -6.15 -6.09 12.07
N ALA A 53 -5.15 -5.37 11.58
CA ALA A 53 -4.97 -3.96 11.93
C ALA A 53 -5.95 -3.04 11.21
N MET A 54 -6.56 -3.51 10.11
CA MET A 54 -7.50 -2.72 9.32
C MET A 54 -8.92 -3.20 9.54
N ARG A 55 -9.84 -2.26 9.80
CA ARG A 55 -11.26 -2.54 9.96
C ARG A 55 -12.07 -1.59 9.12
N ILE A 56 -12.94 -2.13 8.27
CA ILE A 56 -13.88 -1.31 7.49
C ILE A 56 -15.02 -0.89 8.41
N THR A 57 -15.21 0.42 8.55
CA THR A 57 -16.22 0.97 9.45
C THR A 57 -17.50 1.39 8.72
N ARG A 58 -17.41 1.62 7.41
CA ARG A 58 -18.57 2.00 6.59
C ARG A 58 -18.33 1.57 5.15
N GLY A 59 -19.38 1.06 4.51
CA GLY A 59 -19.38 0.82 3.07
C GLY A 59 -18.64 -0.45 2.64
N ALA A 60 -18.53 -1.45 3.51
CA ALA A 60 -17.89 -2.72 3.13
C ALA A 60 -18.52 -3.33 1.88
N GLU A 61 -19.83 -3.23 1.74
CA GLU A 61 -20.58 -3.73 0.58
C GLU A 61 -20.31 -2.92 -0.69
N ASN A 62 -19.70 -1.74 -0.55
CA ASN A 62 -19.39 -0.85 -1.66
C ASN A 62 -17.92 -1.01 -2.13
N ILE A 63 -17.23 -2.02 -1.65
CA ILE A 63 -15.86 -2.31 -2.04
C ILE A 63 -15.86 -3.32 -3.18
N GLY A 64 -15.29 -2.93 -4.32
CA GLY A 64 -15.02 -3.83 -5.42
C GLY A 64 -13.67 -4.53 -5.23
N THR A 65 -13.53 -5.70 -5.83
CA THR A 65 -12.29 -6.47 -5.77
C THR A 65 -11.89 -6.93 -7.16
N TYR A 66 -10.62 -6.69 -7.53
CA TYR A 66 -10.04 -7.26 -8.73
C TYR A 66 -8.85 -8.14 -8.35
N LYS A 67 -8.95 -9.41 -8.70
CA LYS A 67 -7.92 -10.42 -8.38
C LYS A 67 -7.07 -10.69 -9.61
N LYS A 68 -6.04 -9.89 -9.80
CA LYS A 68 -5.13 -10.11 -10.93
C LYS A 68 -4.35 -11.42 -10.78
N THR A 69 -3.92 -11.73 -9.56
CA THR A 69 -3.21 -12.96 -9.20
C THR A 69 -3.76 -13.50 -7.90
N PRO A 70 -3.44 -14.76 -7.53
CA PRO A 70 -3.84 -15.30 -6.23
C PRO A 70 -3.23 -14.53 -5.03
N ASN A 71 -2.22 -13.69 -5.27
CA ASN A 71 -1.50 -12.98 -4.21
C ASN A 71 -1.76 -11.47 -4.24
N SER A 72 -2.71 -10.99 -5.02
CA SER A 72 -2.96 -9.56 -5.15
C SER A 72 -4.44 -9.30 -5.39
N PHE A 73 -5.16 -8.92 -4.33
CA PHE A 73 -6.58 -8.59 -4.39
C PHE A 73 -6.74 -7.08 -4.22
N ARG A 74 -6.97 -6.40 -5.33
CA ARG A 74 -7.04 -4.95 -5.37
C ARG A 74 -8.43 -4.46 -5.06
N LYS A 75 -8.55 -3.53 -4.11
CA LYS A 75 -9.82 -3.04 -3.57
C LYS A 75 -10.05 -1.59 -3.92
N TRP A 76 -11.27 -1.28 -4.34
CA TRP A 76 -11.63 0.04 -4.81
C TRP A 76 -13.09 0.35 -4.45
N CYS A 77 -13.42 1.64 -4.41
CA CYS A 77 -14.78 2.09 -4.13
C CYS A 77 -15.64 1.99 -5.40
N LYS A 78 -16.77 1.29 -5.30
CA LYS A 78 -17.67 1.14 -6.45
C LYS A 78 -18.36 2.45 -6.84
N THR A 79 -18.46 3.42 -5.94
CA THR A 79 -19.10 4.70 -6.21
C THR A 79 -18.15 5.67 -6.91
N CYS A 80 -16.97 5.90 -6.37
CA CYS A 80 -16.05 6.91 -6.93
C CYS A 80 -14.90 6.31 -7.75
N GLY A 81 -14.68 5.00 -7.67
CA GLY A 81 -13.54 4.35 -8.34
C GLY A 81 -12.21 4.56 -7.64
N GLY A 82 -12.17 5.26 -6.52
CA GLY A 82 -10.95 5.49 -5.77
C GLY A 82 -10.36 4.20 -5.24
N HIS A 83 -9.04 4.04 -5.38
CA HIS A 83 -8.34 2.86 -4.90
C HIS A 83 -8.06 3.01 -3.41
N ILE A 84 -8.23 1.94 -2.65
CA ILE A 84 -8.14 2.00 -1.18
C ILE A 84 -7.00 1.15 -0.66
N PHE A 85 -7.02 -0.14 -0.95
CA PHE A 85 -6.00 -1.06 -0.45
C PHE A 85 -5.89 -2.29 -1.33
N THR A 86 -4.84 -3.08 -1.08
CA THR A 86 -4.60 -4.34 -1.76
C THR A 86 -4.27 -5.40 -0.72
N GLU A 87 -4.96 -6.52 -0.75
CA GLU A 87 -4.61 -7.66 0.09
C GLU A 87 -3.57 -8.52 -0.60
N HIS A 88 -2.53 -8.90 0.15
CA HIS A 88 -1.45 -9.77 -0.32
C HIS A 88 -1.43 -11.04 0.53
N PRO A 89 -2.30 -12.04 0.24
CA PRO A 89 -2.38 -13.24 1.08
C PRO A 89 -1.07 -14.00 1.19
N GLY A 90 -0.26 -14.01 0.11
CA GLY A 90 1.03 -14.69 0.12
C GLY A 90 2.04 -14.06 1.06
N MET A 91 1.90 -12.80 1.40
CA MET A 91 2.74 -12.08 2.35
C MET A 91 2.11 -11.99 3.74
N GLY A 92 0.81 -12.28 3.86
CA GLY A 92 0.07 -12.08 5.10
C GLY A 92 -0.06 -10.61 5.47
N LEU A 93 -0.09 -9.71 4.50
CA LEU A 93 -0.13 -8.27 4.72
C LEU A 93 -1.21 -7.61 3.85
N THR A 94 -1.66 -6.46 4.32
CA THR A 94 -2.56 -5.57 3.58
C THR A 94 -1.83 -4.27 3.29
N ASP A 95 -1.82 -3.87 2.03
CA ASP A 95 -1.22 -2.62 1.57
C ASP A 95 -2.32 -1.56 1.46
N VAL A 96 -2.27 -0.55 2.32
CA VAL A 96 -3.21 0.57 2.28
C VAL A 96 -2.48 1.77 1.67
N TYR A 97 -3.04 2.37 0.65
CA TYR A 97 -2.43 3.55 0.03
C TYR A 97 -2.25 4.65 1.08
N ALA A 98 -1.04 5.21 1.16
CA ALA A 98 -0.74 6.24 2.14
C ALA A 98 -1.68 7.44 2.01
N ALA A 99 -2.05 7.79 0.79
CA ALA A 99 -2.87 8.97 0.50
C ALA A 99 -4.29 8.89 1.07
N VAL A 100 -4.80 7.67 1.35
CA VAL A 100 -6.16 7.52 1.89
C VAL A 100 -6.18 7.42 3.42
N ILE A 101 -5.04 7.63 4.07
CA ILE A 101 -4.92 7.71 5.53
C ILE A 101 -4.33 9.08 5.88
N PRO A 102 -5.10 10.16 5.78
CA PRO A 102 -4.54 11.51 5.88
C PRO A 102 -3.90 11.86 7.23
N GLY A 103 -4.33 11.19 8.31
CA GLY A 103 -3.77 11.42 9.64
C GLY A 103 -2.46 10.70 9.90
N LEU A 104 -2.07 9.76 9.05
CA LEU A 104 -0.82 9.03 9.18
C LEU A 104 0.32 9.83 8.57
N GLN A 105 1.39 10.06 9.34
CA GLN A 105 2.60 10.65 8.79
C GLN A 105 3.32 9.60 7.94
N PHE A 106 3.37 9.80 6.63
CA PHE A 106 4.06 8.91 5.73
C PHE A 106 5.57 9.09 5.86
N LYS A 107 6.25 8.05 6.33
CA LYS A 107 7.71 8.04 6.50
C LYS A 107 8.28 6.88 5.70
N PRO A 108 8.50 7.04 4.39
CA PRO A 108 8.99 5.95 3.56
C PRO A 108 10.41 5.57 3.97
N GLY A 109 10.69 4.26 4.01
CA GLY A 109 12.00 3.74 4.34
C GLY A 109 12.70 3.07 3.18
N VAL A 110 12.01 2.87 2.05
CA VAL A 110 12.54 2.05 0.96
C VAL A 110 11.77 2.27 -0.33
N HIS A 111 12.44 2.07 -1.45
CA HIS A 111 11.80 1.91 -2.76
C HIS A 111 11.93 0.45 -3.19
N VAL A 112 10.82 -0.18 -3.56
CA VAL A 112 10.83 -1.56 -4.05
C VAL A 112 10.49 -1.61 -5.53
N ASN A 113 10.93 -2.68 -6.20
CA ASN A 113 10.77 -2.86 -7.66
C ASN A 113 11.34 -1.69 -8.46
N TYR A 114 12.43 -1.12 -8.00
CA TYR A 114 13.02 0.06 -8.62
C TYR A 114 13.58 -0.22 -10.02
N GLN A 115 13.86 -1.48 -10.34
CA GLN A 115 14.26 -1.86 -11.70
C GLN A 115 13.18 -1.54 -12.73
N GLU A 116 11.92 -1.42 -12.31
CA GLU A 116 10.78 -1.14 -13.17
C GLU A 116 10.38 0.35 -13.14
N THR A 117 11.18 1.21 -12.51
CA THR A 117 10.76 2.60 -12.26
C THR A 117 10.51 3.38 -13.56
N ALA A 118 9.44 4.15 -13.54
CA ALA A 118 9.15 5.16 -14.55
C ALA A 118 9.58 6.57 -14.09
N LEU A 119 9.91 6.71 -12.81
CA LEU A 119 10.28 7.99 -12.21
C LEU A 119 11.39 7.76 -11.21
N ARG A 120 12.59 8.21 -11.54
CA ARG A 120 13.72 8.10 -10.62
C ARG A 120 13.60 9.16 -9.52
N ILE A 121 13.73 8.70 -8.27
CA ILE A 121 13.61 9.55 -7.09
C ILE A 121 14.92 9.49 -6.31
N LYS A 122 15.63 10.62 -6.27
CA LYS A 122 16.93 10.73 -5.59
C LYS A 122 16.72 11.31 -4.20
N ASP A 123 16.30 10.48 -3.28
CA ASP A 123 15.99 10.87 -1.91
C ASP A 123 16.91 10.24 -0.86
N GLY A 124 17.89 9.46 -1.29
CA GLY A 124 18.82 8.81 -0.37
C GLY A 124 18.31 7.52 0.25
N LEU A 125 17.04 7.17 0.04
CA LEU A 125 16.49 5.93 0.56
C LEU A 125 17.02 4.73 -0.25
N PRO A 126 17.11 3.54 0.35
CA PRO A 126 17.50 2.35 -0.38
C PRO A 126 16.58 2.09 -1.58
N LYS A 127 17.19 1.76 -2.73
CA LYS A 127 16.47 1.37 -3.94
C LYS A 127 16.69 -0.11 -4.16
N LEU A 128 15.68 -0.92 -3.89
CA LEU A 128 15.76 -2.36 -4.10
C LEU A 128 15.37 -2.69 -5.53
N LYS A 129 16.14 -3.59 -6.13
CA LYS A 129 15.85 -4.08 -7.48
C LYS A 129 14.43 -4.64 -7.55
N ASP A 130 14.07 -5.47 -6.59
CA ASP A 130 12.76 -6.08 -6.41
C ASP A 130 12.29 -5.88 -4.97
N PHE A 131 12.26 -6.93 -4.14
CA PHE A 131 11.81 -6.88 -2.76
C PHE A 131 12.92 -7.21 -1.78
N PRO A 132 12.75 -6.89 -0.49
CA PRO A 132 13.61 -7.41 0.56
C PRO A 132 13.59 -8.94 0.60
N LYS A 133 14.69 -9.53 1.06
CA LYS A 133 14.76 -11.00 1.21
C LYS A 133 13.67 -11.55 2.11
N ASP A 134 13.32 -10.82 3.17
CA ASP A 134 12.29 -11.24 4.12
C ASP A 134 10.90 -11.40 3.47
N PHE A 135 10.69 -10.78 2.33
CA PHE A 135 9.45 -10.87 1.57
C PHE A 135 9.61 -11.65 0.26
N GLY A 136 10.65 -12.47 0.17
CA GLY A 136 10.87 -13.35 -0.98
C GLY A 136 11.62 -12.74 -2.14
N GLY A 137 12.18 -11.55 -1.96
CA GLY A 137 12.97 -10.88 -2.99
C GLY A 137 14.45 -11.21 -2.93
N SER A 138 15.23 -10.60 -3.84
CA SER A 138 16.67 -10.77 -3.89
C SER A 138 17.41 -9.96 -2.82
N GLY A 139 16.82 -8.86 -2.37
CA GLY A 139 17.46 -7.91 -1.49
C GLY A 139 18.56 -7.09 -2.18
N GLU A 140 18.72 -7.25 -3.49
CA GLU A 140 19.74 -6.51 -4.26
C GLU A 140 19.37 -5.04 -4.37
N MET A 141 20.36 -4.17 -4.22
CA MET A 141 20.21 -2.73 -4.37
C MET A 141 20.64 -2.30 -5.76
N VAL A 142 19.97 -1.24 -6.26
CA VAL A 142 20.29 -0.63 -7.56
C VAL A 142 20.49 0.88 -7.36
N ALA A 143 21.05 1.55 -8.38
CA ALA A 143 21.30 2.99 -8.33
C ALA A 143 19.98 3.78 -8.33
N GLU A 144 20.03 4.96 -7.69
CA GLU A 144 18.91 5.90 -7.68
C GLU A 144 18.52 6.39 -9.08
#